data_5b704867ccbc2ffba3a20573a3efcc0d
#
_entry.id   5b704867ccbc2ffba3a20573a3efcc0d
#
_cell.length_a   1.000
_cell.length_b   1.000
_cell.length_c   1.000
_cell.angle_alpha   90.00
_cell.angle_beta   90.00
_cell.angle_gamma   90.00
#
_symmetry.space_group_name_H-M   'P 1'
#
loop_
_entity.id
_entity.type
_entity.pdbx_description
1 polymer ?
#
loop_
_entity_poly.entity_id
_entity_poly.type
_entity_poly.pdbx_seq_one_letter_code
_entity_poly.pdbx_strand_id
1 'polypeptide(L)'
;RQRVNDLGYGSWFQPSVSVQRAGEVPEEGPVVIERGDMLWTDFGVVGMRLKTDTQHNGYVLAEGETDVIPGLKACLAASNRMQDIQLEEMHSGRTGNEALHAALARMEDEGITGSLYSHPIGDHGHGAGPLIGLWDRQEGVPGRGDAEIRPSTWFSVELQATVPIPEWGNKTASCRQEEEAYLDENGDRHWAFRRQTKFHLVW
;
A
#
# COMPACT_ATOMS: atom_id res chain seq x y z
N ARG A 1 13.63 -4.71 11.85
CA ARG A 1 14.31 -5.97 11.47
C ARG A 1 14.75 -6.77 12.71
N GLN A 2 15.50 -6.16 13.65
CA GLN A 2 16.00 -6.88 14.82
C GLN A 2 14.87 -7.60 15.58
N ARG A 3 13.76 -6.90 15.88
CA ARG A 3 12.62 -7.50 16.59
C ARG A 3 11.99 -8.70 15.87
N VAL A 4 11.97 -8.71 14.55
CA VAL A 4 11.49 -9.84 13.73
C VAL A 4 12.41 -11.05 13.90
N ASN A 5 13.73 -10.82 13.84
CA ASN A 5 14.72 -11.87 14.06
C ASN A 5 14.65 -12.43 15.49
N ASP A 6 14.45 -11.56 16.50
CA ASP A 6 14.30 -11.97 17.91
C ASP A 6 13.06 -12.86 18.13
N LEU A 7 12.02 -12.69 17.28
CA LEU A 7 10.83 -13.53 17.27
C LEU A 7 10.98 -14.81 16.44
N GLY A 8 12.15 -15.04 15.84
CA GLY A 8 12.44 -16.24 15.05
C GLY A 8 11.95 -16.18 13.59
N TYR A 9 11.57 -15.00 13.11
CA TYR A 9 11.15 -14.80 11.70
C TYR A 9 12.28 -14.17 10.88
N GLY A 10 12.24 -14.37 9.58
CA GLY A 10 13.10 -13.70 8.61
C GLY A 10 12.43 -12.51 7.94
N SER A 11 13.19 -11.74 7.19
CA SER A 11 12.69 -10.76 6.22
C SER A 11 13.22 -11.13 4.85
N TRP A 12 12.39 -11.04 3.82
CA TRP A 12 12.79 -11.41 2.46
C TRP A 12 13.36 -10.24 1.65
N PHE A 13 13.21 -9.02 2.17
CA PHE A 13 13.93 -7.83 1.72
C PHE A 13 14.35 -6.96 2.92
N GLN A 14 15.13 -5.94 2.67
CA GLN A 14 15.54 -5.00 3.70
C GLN A 14 14.39 -4.03 3.98
N PRO A 15 13.80 -4.03 5.20
CA PRO A 15 12.77 -3.06 5.55
C PRO A 15 13.24 -1.63 5.32
N SER A 16 12.36 -0.81 4.78
CA SER A 16 12.61 0.60 4.52
C SER A 16 11.72 1.50 5.36
N VAL A 17 12.20 2.69 5.64
CA VAL A 17 11.44 3.79 6.23
C VAL A 17 11.73 5.04 5.44
N SER A 18 10.70 5.73 5.00
CA SER A 18 10.83 7.05 4.38
C SER A 18 10.03 8.11 5.14
N VAL A 19 10.41 9.36 4.95
CA VAL A 19 9.85 10.52 5.63
C VAL A 19 9.28 11.47 4.59
N GLN A 20 8.06 11.96 4.81
CA GLN A 20 7.52 13.14 4.16
C GLN A 20 7.36 14.25 5.19
N ARG A 21 7.94 15.40 4.88
CA ARG A 21 7.91 16.58 5.75
C ARG A 21 7.22 17.71 5.02
N ALA A 22 6.01 18.07 5.45
CA ALA A 22 5.17 19.09 4.82
C ALA A 22 5.12 18.98 3.27
N GLY A 23 4.93 17.74 2.76
CA GLY A 23 4.89 17.45 1.33
C GLY A 23 6.26 17.39 0.63
N GLU A 24 7.35 17.51 1.36
CA GLU A 24 8.71 17.35 0.84
C GLU A 24 9.24 15.96 1.19
N VAL A 25 9.90 15.34 0.22
CA VAL A 25 10.73 14.16 0.48
C VAL A 25 12.13 14.69 0.76
N PRO A 26 12.73 14.42 1.92
CA PRO A 26 14.09 14.86 2.21
C PRO A 26 15.06 14.38 1.12
N GLU A 27 16.00 15.26 0.73
CA GLU A 27 17.05 14.92 -0.21
C GLU A 27 17.93 13.77 0.33
N GLU A 28 18.73 13.15 -0.56
CA GLU A 28 19.59 12.01 -0.23
C GLU A 28 20.46 12.28 1.00
N GLY A 29 20.54 11.31 1.89
CA GLY A 29 21.35 11.35 3.10
C GLY A 29 20.65 10.75 4.33
N PRO A 30 21.31 10.71 5.49
CA PRO A 30 20.68 10.28 6.72
C PRO A 30 19.60 11.28 7.15
N VAL A 31 18.36 10.85 7.08
CA VAL A 31 17.20 11.66 7.51
C VAL A 31 17.00 11.49 9.01
N VAL A 32 17.02 12.59 9.74
CA VAL A 32 16.61 12.63 11.14
C VAL A 32 15.11 12.84 11.20
N ILE A 33 14.40 11.94 11.83
CA ILE A 33 12.95 12.02 12.03
C ILE A 33 12.66 13.17 13.02
N GLU A 34 11.72 14.03 12.66
CA GLU A 34 11.33 15.21 13.45
C GLU A 34 9.82 15.20 13.72
N ARG A 35 9.40 16.06 14.67
CA ARG A 35 7.98 16.26 14.97
C ARG A 35 7.23 16.86 13.76
N GLY A 36 6.05 16.33 13.47
CA GLY A 36 5.26 16.68 12.29
C GLY A 36 5.57 15.87 11.04
N ASP A 37 6.56 14.95 11.09
CA ASP A 37 6.87 14.08 9.97
C ASP A 37 5.82 12.99 9.76
N MET A 38 5.44 12.78 8.51
CA MET A 38 4.75 11.58 8.08
C MET A 38 5.80 10.51 7.74
N LEU A 39 5.63 9.34 8.30
CA LEU A 39 6.49 8.19 8.07
C LEU A 39 5.77 7.16 7.19
N TRP A 40 6.52 6.50 6.36
CA TRP A 40 6.08 5.32 5.63
C TRP A 40 7.09 4.19 5.86
N THR A 41 6.57 2.99 6.07
CA THR A 41 7.39 1.79 6.21
C THR A 41 6.97 0.75 5.20
N ASP A 42 7.95 0.03 4.67
CA ASP A 42 7.75 -1.12 3.81
C ASP A 42 8.49 -2.32 4.41
N PHE A 43 7.76 -3.44 4.60
CA PHE A 43 8.21 -4.48 5.49
C PHE A 43 7.61 -5.85 5.16
N GLY A 44 8.48 -6.81 4.83
CA GLY A 44 8.10 -8.19 4.55
C GLY A 44 8.69 -9.21 5.54
N VAL A 45 7.83 -10.05 6.09
CA VAL A 45 8.19 -11.12 7.02
C VAL A 45 8.16 -12.48 6.32
N VAL A 46 9.05 -13.37 6.71
CA VAL A 46 9.04 -14.78 6.28
C VAL A 46 8.69 -15.67 7.46
N GLY A 47 7.56 -16.37 7.38
CA GLY A 47 7.14 -17.37 8.35
C GLY A 47 6.71 -18.65 7.64
N MET A 48 7.23 -19.81 8.02
CA MET A 48 6.91 -21.11 7.42
C MET A 48 7.02 -21.16 5.89
N ARG A 49 8.02 -20.45 5.33
CA ARG A 49 8.28 -20.22 3.90
C ARG A 49 7.33 -19.22 3.23
N LEU A 50 6.20 -18.86 3.83
CA LEU A 50 5.31 -17.84 3.31
C LEU A 50 5.85 -16.45 3.61
N LYS A 51 5.59 -15.52 2.73
CA LYS A 51 6.02 -14.13 2.81
C LYS A 51 4.82 -13.21 2.95
N THR A 52 4.99 -12.17 3.76
CA THR A 52 4.08 -11.01 3.77
C THR A 52 4.75 -9.84 3.08
N ASP A 53 3.95 -8.89 2.62
CA ASP A 53 4.38 -7.59 2.15
C ASP A 53 3.41 -6.54 2.68
N THR A 54 3.93 -5.53 3.37
CA THR A 54 3.06 -4.61 4.10
C THR A 54 3.64 -3.22 4.12
N GLN A 55 2.84 -2.23 3.71
CA GLN A 55 3.21 -0.82 3.79
C GLN A 55 2.22 -0.08 4.69
N HIS A 56 2.76 0.55 5.73
CA HIS A 56 2.01 1.32 6.70
C HIS A 56 2.54 2.74 6.87
N ASN A 57 1.67 3.61 7.33
CA ASN A 57 1.97 5.01 7.59
C ASN A 57 1.99 5.31 9.08
N GLY A 58 2.98 6.11 9.50
CA GLY A 58 3.11 6.67 10.84
C GLY A 58 3.11 8.19 10.81
N TYR A 59 2.88 8.80 11.96
CA TYR A 59 2.97 10.25 12.13
C TYR A 59 3.64 10.59 13.43
N VAL A 60 4.64 11.45 13.39
CA VAL A 60 5.33 11.94 14.57
C VAL A 60 4.60 13.18 15.06
N LEU A 61 3.93 13.06 16.20
CA LEU A 61 3.11 14.15 16.76
C LEU A 61 3.95 15.43 16.97
N ALA A 62 3.44 16.57 16.48
CA ALA A 62 3.99 17.86 16.82
C ALA A 62 3.67 18.22 18.28
N GLU A 63 4.31 19.27 18.79
CA GLU A 63 4.09 19.70 20.18
C GLU A 63 2.63 20.12 20.38
N GLY A 64 1.98 19.53 21.38
CA GLY A 64 0.58 19.79 21.71
C GLY A 64 -0.44 19.00 20.88
N GLU A 65 -0.01 18.23 19.89
CA GLU A 65 -0.90 17.33 19.14
C GLU A 65 -1.17 16.05 19.93
N THR A 66 -2.38 15.54 19.81
CA THR A 66 -2.82 14.25 20.38
C THR A 66 -3.23 13.24 19.31
N ASP A 67 -3.30 13.69 18.05
CA ASP A 67 -3.69 12.88 16.90
C ASP A 67 -3.09 13.50 15.61
N VAL A 68 -3.16 12.77 14.51
CA VAL A 68 -2.69 13.22 13.21
C VAL A 68 -3.55 14.33 12.63
N ILE A 69 -2.96 15.24 11.87
CA ILE A 69 -3.66 16.36 11.23
C ILE A 69 -4.77 15.88 10.27
N PRO A 70 -5.88 16.64 10.13
CA PRO A 70 -7.05 16.24 9.33
C PRO A 70 -6.72 15.90 7.87
N GLY A 71 -5.86 16.65 7.22
CA GLY A 71 -5.47 16.39 5.83
C GLY A 71 -4.81 15.03 5.64
N LEU A 72 -3.93 14.62 6.54
CA LEU A 72 -3.33 13.29 6.48
C LEU A 72 -4.33 12.17 6.76
N LYS A 73 -5.32 12.38 7.65
CA LYS A 73 -6.42 11.43 7.83
C LYS A 73 -7.22 11.24 6.54
N ALA A 74 -7.50 12.34 5.84
CA ALA A 74 -8.18 12.29 4.55
C ALA A 74 -7.34 11.54 3.49
N CYS A 75 -6.02 11.73 3.47
CA CYS A 75 -5.11 11.00 2.60
C CYS A 75 -5.15 9.49 2.86
N LEU A 76 -5.09 9.07 4.12
CA LEU A 76 -5.19 7.66 4.49
C LEU A 76 -6.57 7.09 4.14
N ALA A 77 -7.63 7.85 4.32
CA ALA A 77 -8.98 7.44 3.93
C ALA A 77 -9.11 7.25 2.42
N ALA A 78 -8.52 8.15 1.61
CA ALA A 78 -8.47 7.98 0.15
C ALA A 78 -7.69 6.72 -0.25
N SER A 79 -6.55 6.45 0.40
CA SER A 79 -5.77 5.23 0.19
C SER A 79 -6.57 3.96 0.55
N ASN A 80 -7.28 3.97 1.68
CA ASN A 80 -8.18 2.86 2.05
C ASN A 80 -9.30 2.66 1.01
N ARG A 81 -9.87 3.75 0.48
CA ARG A 81 -10.90 3.64 -0.56
C ARG A 81 -10.35 3.06 -1.85
N MET A 82 -9.12 3.42 -2.23
CA MET A 82 -8.44 2.80 -3.38
C MET A 82 -8.25 1.29 -3.18
N GLN A 83 -7.86 0.85 -1.96
CA GLN A 83 -7.75 -0.57 -1.64
C GLN A 83 -9.10 -1.30 -1.79
N ASP A 84 -10.21 -0.68 -1.35
CA ASP A 84 -11.55 -1.24 -1.52
C ASP A 84 -11.89 -1.37 -3.00
N ILE A 85 -11.71 -0.29 -3.77
CA ILE A 85 -11.97 -0.28 -5.22
C ILE A 85 -11.16 -1.37 -5.92
N GLN A 86 -9.87 -1.47 -5.63
CA GLN A 86 -9.00 -2.45 -6.27
C GLN A 86 -9.43 -3.88 -5.94
N LEU A 87 -9.69 -4.18 -4.66
CA LEU A 87 -10.14 -5.51 -4.26
C LEU A 87 -11.51 -5.84 -4.88
N GLU A 88 -12.42 -4.88 -4.95
CA GLU A 88 -13.73 -5.05 -5.61
C GLU A 88 -13.60 -5.37 -7.11
N GLU A 89 -12.59 -4.88 -7.80
CA GLU A 89 -12.35 -5.14 -9.22
C GLU A 89 -11.52 -6.40 -9.50
N MET A 90 -10.93 -7.01 -8.49
CA MET A 90 -10.18 -8.26 -8.62
C MET A 90 -11.11 -9.48 -8.77
N HIS A 91 -11.79 -9.59 -9.91
CA HIS A 91 -12.67 -10.71 -10.21
C HIS A 91 -11.91 -11.89 -10.81
N SER A 92 -12.22 -13.10 -10.37
CA SER A 92 -11.76 -14.33 -11.03
C SER A 92 -12.14 -14.35 -12.51
N GLY A 93 -11.18 -14.68 -13.37
CA GLY A 93 -11.33 -14.67 -14.83
C GLY A 93 -11.00 -13.34 -15.52
N ARG A 94 -10.94 -12.23 -14.81
CA ARG A 94 -10.35 -10.99 -15.35
C ARG A 94 -8.84 -11.10 -15.43
N THR A 95 -8.25 -10.43 -16.40
CA THR A 95 -6.80 -10.18 -16.41
C THR A 95 -6.42 -9.10 -15.40
N GLY A 96 -5.16 -9.05 -15.02
CA GLY A 96 -4.65 -7.96 -14.17
C GLY A 96 -4.86 -6.59 -14.79
N ASN A 97 -4.67 -6.46 -16.11
CA ASN A 97 -4.89 -5.20 -16.84
C ASN A 97 -6.35 -4.79 -16.87
N GLU A 98 -7.30 -5.72 -17.03
CA GLU A 98 -8.73 -5.41 -16.95
C GLU A 98 -9.14 -4.95 -15.55
N ALA A 99 -8.61 -5.58 -14.50
CA ALA A 99 -8.84 -5.15 -13.12
C ALA A 99 -8.24 -3.75 -12.85
N LEU A 100 -7.03 -3.49 -13.35
CA LEU A 100 -6.39 -2.18 -13.27
C LEU A 100 -7.24 -1.08 -13.90
N HIS A 101 -7.63 -1.27 -15.16
CA HIS A 101 -8.40 -0.25 -15.88
C HIS A 101 -9.77 0.00 -15.24
N ALA A 102 -10.44 -1.05 -14.76
CA ALA A 102 -11.71 -0.91 -14.06
C ALA A 102 -11.56 -0.13 -12.74
N ALA A 103 -10.49 -0.43 -11.97
CA ALA A 103 -10.22 0.28 -10.73
C ALA A 103 -9.84 1.76 -10.96
N LEU A 104 -8.99 2.04 -11.96
CA LEU A 104 -8.62 3.42 -12.32
C LEU A 104 -9.82 4.25 -12.78
N ALA A 105 -10.73 3.68 -13.58
CA ALA A 105 -11.96 4.37 -14.00
C ALA A 105 -12.83 4.75 -12.79
N ARG A 106 -12.98 3.86 -11.82
CA ARG A 106 -13.72 4.15 -10.59
C ARG A 106 -13.04 5.21 -9.72
N MET A 107 -11.71 5.18 -9.64
CA MET A 107 -10.96 6.22 -8.95
C MET A 107 -11.18 7.58 -9.59
N GLU A 108 -11.18 7.66 -10.92
CA GLU A 108 -11.47 8.90 -11.66
C GLU A 108 -12.89 9.39 -11.36
N ASP A 109 -13.90 8.52 -11.41
CA ASP A 109 -15.30 8.85 -11.08
C ASP A 109 -15.47 9.36 -9.65
N GLU A 110 -14.68 8.85 -8.69
CA GLU A 110 -14.69 9.27 -7.30
C GLU A 110 -13.72 10.45 -7.01
N GLY A 111 -13.00 10.96 -8.03
CA GLY A 111 -12.04 12.06 -7.89
C GLY A 111 -10.81 11.72 -7.06
N ILE A 112 -10.43 10.43 -7.02
CA ILE A 112 -9.27 9.95 -6.27
C ILE A 112 -8.04 9.93 -7.20
N THR A 113 -6.97 10.58 -6.77
CA THR A 113 -5.69 10.59 -7.50
C THR A 113 -4.70 9.63 -6.84
N GLY A 114 -4.07 8.79 -7.63
CA GLY A 114 -3.08 7.83 -7.12
C GLY A 114 -2.62 6.82 -8.17
N SER A 115 -1.87 5.83 -7.72
CA SER A 115 -1.43 4.70 -8.56
C SER A 115 -1.70 3.38 -7.85
N LEU A 116 -1.95 2.34 -8.65
CA LEU A 116 -2.23 0.98 -8.20
C LEU A 116 -1.10 0.05 -8.58
N TYR A 117 -0.75 -0.82 -7.65
CA TYR A 117 0.15 -1.94 -7.89
C TYR A 117 -0.29 -3.11 -7.02
N SER A 118 -0.54 -4.26 -7.62
CA SER A 118 -0.77 -5.48 -6.86
C SER A 118 -0.13 -6.66 -7.54
N HIS A 119 0.37 -7.55 -6.75
CA HIS A 119 1.04 -8.76 -7.21
C HIS A 119 0.64 -9.98 -6.38
N PRO A 120 0.69 -11.19 -6.95
CA PRO A 120 0.53 -12.41 -6.16
C PRO A 120 1.65 -12.53 -5.12
N ILE A 121 1.29 -13.08 -3.95
CA ILE A 121 2.21 -13.29 -2.83
C ILE A 121 2.01 -14.70 -2.23
N GLY A 122 3.05 -15.25 -1.62
CA GLY A 122 3.02 -16.57 -1.00
C GLY A 122 4.40 -17.12 -0.71
N ASP A 123 4.81 -18.21 -1.38
CA ASP A 123 6.17 -18.76 -1.28
C ASP A 123 7.24 -17.80 -1.84
N HIS A 124 6.84 -16.89 -2.75
CA HIS A 124 7.62 -15.74 -3.19
C HIS A 124 6.91 -14.44 -2.83
N GLY A 125 7.64 -13.42 -2.40
CA GLY A 125 7.09 -12.10 -2.11
C GLY A 125 6.47 -11.46 -3.34
N HIS A 126 7.19 -11.42 -4.46
CA HIS A 126 6.63 -11.11 -5.78
C HIS A 126 6.32 -12.42 -6.52
N GLY A 127 5.16 -13.02 -6.23
CA GLY A 127 4.74 -14.30 -6.75
C GLY A 127 4.48 -14.32 -8.26
N ALA A 128 4.42 -15.51 -8.84
CA ALA A 128 4.02 -15.70 -10.23
C ALA A 128 2.52 -15.50 -10.38
N GLY A 129 2.09 -14.87 -11.49
CA GLY A 129 0.68 -14.61 -11.80
C GLY A 129 0.43 -13.16 -12.25
N PRO A 130 -0.84 -12.74 -12.29
CA PRO A 130 -1.22 -11.43 -12.82
C PRO A 130 -0.67 -10.27 -11.98
N LEU A 131 -0.12 -9.26 -12.66
CA LEU A 131 0.12 -7.95 -12.07
C LEU A 131 -1.06 -7.03 -12.35
N ILE A 132 -1.44 -6.23 -11.37
CA ILE A 132 -2.45 -5.19 -11.48
C ILE A 132 -1.74 -3.84 -11.35
N GLY A 133 -1.30 -3.27 -12.48
CA GLY A 133 -0.44 -2.11 -12.51
C GLY A 133 1.01 -2.38 -12.06
N LEU A 134 1.79 -1.33 -12.12
CA LEU A 134 3.09 -1.15 -11.49
C LEU A 134 3.16 0.33 -11.07
N TRP A 135 3.97 0.65 -10.08
CA TRP A 135 4.11 2.01 -9.57
C TRP A 135 4.41 3.05 -10.68
N ASP A 136 5.04 2.64 -11.79
CA ASP A 136 5.43 3.46 -12.95
C ASP A 136 4.65 3.08 -14.24
N ARG A 137 3.67 2.17 -14.19
CA ARG A 137 2.90 1.70 -15.35
C ARG A 137 1.43 1.53 -15.01
N GLN A 138 0.67 2.60 -15.22
CA GLN A 138 -0.76 2.62 -14.98
C GLN A 138 -1.59 2.40 -16.25
N GLU A 139 -0.98 2.40 -17.42
CA GLU A 139 -1.59 2.07 -18.71
C GLU A 139 -1.73 0.57 -18.97
N GLY A 140 -1.11 -0.26 -18.13
CA GLY A 140 -1.11 -1.72 -18.22
C GLY A 140 0.29 -2.33 -18.22
N VAL A 141 0.37 -3.60 -17.85
CA VAL A 141 1.62 -4.36 -17.76
C VAL A 141 1.61 -5.47 -18.80
N PRO A 142 2.32 -5.33 -19.92
CA PRO A 142 2.38 -6.38 -20.95
C PRO A 142 2.88 -7.72 -20.39
N GLY A 143 2.26 -8.81 -20.80
CA GLY A 143 2.59 -10.16 -20.40
C GLY A 143 2.03 -10.53 -19.03
N ARG A 144 2.60 -10.05 -17.94
CA ARG A 144 2.10 -10.41 -16.59
C ARG A 144 0.73 -9.81 -16.28
N GLY A 145 0.44 -8.61 -16.76
CA GLY A 145 -0.90 -8.00 -16.60
C GLY A 145 -1.97 -8.68 -17.47
N ASP A 146 -1.57 -9.43 -18.52
CA ASP A 146 -2.49 -10.17 -19.38
C ASP A 146 -2.86 -11.57 -18.80
N ALA A 147 -2.26 -11.96 -17.69
CA ALA A 147 -2.61 -13.19 -16.99
C ALA A 147 -3.91 -13.02 -16.21
N GLU A 148 -4.69 -14.09 -16.12
CA GLU A 148 -5.97 -14.12 -15.41
C GLU A 148 -5.79 -14.21 -13.89
N ILE A 149 -6.61 -13.45 -13.16
CA ILE A 149 -6.83 -13.60 -11.72
C ILE A 149 -7.61 -14.91 -11.50
N ARG A 150 -7.11 -15.75 -10.61
CA ARG A 150 -7.69 -17.07 -10.33
C ARG A 150 -8.17 -17.21 -8.89
N PRO A 151 -9.15 -18.09 -8.62
CA PRO A 151 -9.47 -18.50 -7.26
C PRO A 151 -8.24 -19.08 -6.53
N SER A 152 -8.31 -19.15 -5.22
CA SER A 152 -7.25 -19.67 -4.34
C SER A 152 -5.90 -18.96 -4.54
N THR A 153 -5.94 -17.66 -4.80
CA THR A 153 -4.74 -16.83 -5.01
C THR A 153 -4.66 -15.71 -3.96
N TRP A 154 -3.48 -15.54 -3.40
CA TRP A 154 -3.15 -14.43 -2.49
C TRP A 154 -2.46 -13.31 -3.24
N PHE A 155 -2.80 -12.09 -2.85
CA PHE A 155 -2.25 -10.87 -3.41
C PHE A 155 -1.77 -9.93 -2.32
N SER A 156 -0.70 -9.21 -2.59
CA SER A 156 -0.41 -7.96 -1.92
C SER A 156 -1.09 -6.83 -2.69
N VAL A 157 -1.98 -6.11 -2.00
CA VAL A 157 -2.75 -4.99 -2.55
C VAL A 157 -2.04 -3.70 -2.19
N GLU A 158 -1.12 -3.31 -3.06
CA GLU A 158 -0.25 -2.15 -2.92
C GLU A 158 -0.76 -0.98 -3.75
N LEU A 159 -0.67 0.22 -3.21
CA LEU A 159 -1.11 1.43 -3.89
C LEU A 159 -0.60 2.71 -3.20
N GLN A 160 -0.79 3.84 -3.88
CA GLN A 160 -0.46 5.16 -3.35
C GLN A 160 -1.56 6.16 -3.69
N ALA A 161 -2.22 6.72 -2.67
CA ALA A 161 -3.07 7.90 -2.83
C ALA A 161 -2.23 9.17 -2.76
N THR A 162 -2.55 10.17 -3.58
CA THR A 162 -1.90 11.48 -3.59
C THR A 162 -2.96 12.56 -3.33
N VAL A 163 -2.83 13.26 -2.19
CA VAL A 163 -3.83 14.22 -1.71
C VAL A 163 -3.15 15.53 -1.30
N PRO A 164 -3.67 16.70 -1.71
CA PRO A 164 -3.21 17.98 -1.19
C PRO A 164 -3.59 18.13 0.28
N ILE A 165 -2.66 18.57 1.12
CA ILE A 165 -2.82 18.71 2.56
C ILE A 165 -2.93 20.21 2.90
N PRO A 166 -4.11 20.67 3.34
CA PRO A 166 -4.30 22.09 3.67
C PRO A 166 -3.31 22.61 4.71
N GLU A 167 -3.02 21.81 5.75
CA GLU A 167 -2.09 22.16 6.82
C GLU A 167 -0.64 22.26 6.33
N TRP A 168 -0.32 21.72 5.17
CA TRP A 168 0.97 21.84 4.50
C TRP A 168 0.98 22.93 3.39
N GLY A 169 0.02 23.86 3.44
CA GLY A 169 -0.12 24.88 2.39
C GLY A 169 -0.52 24.30 1.03
N ASN A 170 -1.32 23.24 1.03
CA ASN A 170 -1.74 22.46 -0.13
C ASN A 170 -0.62 21.72 -0.90
N LYS A 171 0.55 21.54 -0.29
CA LYS A 171 1.50 20.52 -0.80
C LYS A 171 0.89 19.14 -0.66
N THR A 172 1.26 18.25 -1.56
CA THR A 172 0.69 16.88 -1.59
C THR A 172 1.37 15.96 -0.60
N ALA A 173 0.59 15.08 0.04
CA ALA A 173 1.08 13.87 0.68
C ALA A 173 0.80 12.65 -0.19
N SER A 174 1.67 11.65 -0.07
CA SER A 174 1.49 10.33 -0.69
C SER A 174 1.32 9.28 0.39
N CYS A 175 0.06 8.83 0.61
CA CYS A 175 -0.22 7.70 1.49
C CYS A 175 -0.07 6.40 0.70
N ARG A 176 1.01 5.70 0.96
CA ARG A 176 1.27 4.35 0.42
C ARG A 176 0.77 3.33 1.42
N GLN A 177 0.04 2.35 0.93
CA GLN A 177 -0.43 1.22 1.74
C GLN A 177 -0.30 -0.07 0.97
N GLU A 178 -0.05 -1.13 1.70
CA GLU A 178 0.02 -2.49 1.18
C GLU A 178 -0.48 -3.46 2.23
N GLU A 179 -1.45 -4.27 1.83
CA GLU A 179 -2.09 -5.24 2.71
C GLU A 179 -2.39 -6.52 1.93
N GLU A 180 -2.32 -7.66 2.60
CA GLU A 180 -2.65 -8.93 1.96
C GLU A 180 -4.16 -9.14 1.85
N ALA A 181 -4.55 -9.60 0.67
CA ALA A 181 -5.90 -10.07 0.36
C ALA A 181 -5.83 -11.42 -0.37
N TYR A 182 -6.93 -12.14 -0.39
CA TYR A 182 -7.00 -13.40 -1.13
C TYR A 182 -8.36 -13.61 -1.77
N LEU A 183 -8.36 -14.33 -2.87
CA LEU A 183 -9.54 -14.93 -3.44
C LEU A 183 -9.63 -16.36 -2.92
N ASP A 184 -10.76 -16.73 -2.33
CA ASP A 184 -11.01 -18.11 -1.89
C ASP A 184 -11.25 -19.08 -3.07
N GLU A 185 -11.63 -20.29 -2.78
CA GLU A 185 -11.89 -21.33 -3.80
C GLU A 185 -13.08 -21.01 -4.71
N ASN A 186 -14.00 -20.15 -4.26
CA ASN A 186 -15.15 -19.70 -5.03
C ASN A 186 -14.84 -18.40 -5.81
N GLY A 187 -13.70 -17.77 -5.56
CA GLY A 187 -13.32 -16.48 -6.10
C GLY A 187 -13.85 -15.28 -5.29
N ASP A 188 -14.38 -15.52 -4.10
CA ASP A 188 -14.76 -14.47 -3.17
C ASP A 188 -13.52 -13.82 -2.56
N ARG A 189 -13.57 -12.50 -2.42
CA ARG A 189 -12.42 -11.65 -2.05
C ARG A 189 -12.45 -11.30 -0.58
N HIS A 190 -11.32 -11.46 0.08
CA HIS A 190 -11.19 -11.27 1.51
C HIS A 190 -9.90 -10.54 1.83
N TRP A 191 -9.93 -9.62 2.81
CA TRP A 191 -8.73 -9.16 3.46
C TRP A 191 -8.18 -10.27 4.37
N ALA A 192 -6.91 -10.55 4.26
CA ALA A 192 -6.25 -11.58 5.09
C ALA A 192 -6.15 -11.16 6.55
N PHE A 193 -6.02 -9.85 6.79
CA PHE A 193 -5.83 -9.27 8.10
C PHE A 193 -6.56 -7.93 8.26
N ARG A 194 -6.38 -7.28 9.40
CA ARG A 194 -6.85 -5.92 9.62
C ARG A 194 -5.99 -4.94 8.84
N ARG A 195 -6.61 -4.16 7.98
CA ARG A 195 -5.96 -3.06 7.27
C ARG A 195 -5.62 -1.92 8.21
N GLN A 196 -4.61 -1.15 7.84
CA GLN A 196 -4.35 0.11 8.49
C GLN A 196 -5.45 1.12 8.14
N THR A 197 -6.24 1.54 9.14
CA THR A 197 -7.28 2.58 9.03
C THR A 197 -6.96 3.82 9.86
N LYS A 198 -5.85 3.80 10.59
CA LYS A 198 -5.35 4.91 11.42
C LYS A 198 -3.83 4.95 11.33
N PHE A 199 -3.27 6.15 11.37
CA PHE A 199 -1.82 6.31 11.48
C PHE A 199 -1.28 5.68 12.77
N HIS A 200 -0.10 5.09 12.70
CA HIS A 200 0.68 4.78 13.88
C HIS A 200 1.25 6.08 14.44
N LEU A 201 0.90 6.42 15.67
CA LEU A 201 1.38 7.65 16.31
C LEU A 201 2.72 7.41 16.99
N VAL A 202 3.66 8.33 16.75
CA VAL A 202 5.00 8.37 17.37
C VAL A 202 5.09 9.63 18.21
N TRP A 203 5.62 9.51 19.46
CA TRP A 203 5.68 10.58 20.49
C TRP A 203 7.05 11.28 20.56
#